data_80802f2697716fdebfd3e2cc4d378f39
#
_entry.id   80802f2697716fdebfd3e2cc4d378f39
#
_cell.length_a   1.000
_cell.length_b   1.000
_cell.length_c   1.000
_cell.angle_alpha   90.00
_cell.angle_beta   90.00
_cell.angle_gamma   90.00
#
_symmetry.space_group_name_H-M   'P 1'
#
loop_
_entity.id
_entity.type
_entity.pdbx_description
1 polymer ?
#
loop_
_entity_poly.entity_id
_entity_poly.type
_entity_poly.pdbx_seq_one_letter_code
_entity_poly.pdbx_strand_id
1 'polypeptide(L)'
;MKINQIKNVVLPLLLLFCLIGCSEDKEPQTYPPTLVTNSAAELTRFEALLSGSVVPHANSVVKAEVFFLFAKGNTLVDAEEFTATPDNTTEGRYVCTIDGLTPGNEYCYSICARSGGSIAKGEVIKFETLSSTCLLYTSP
;
A
#
# COMPACT_ATOMS: atom_id res chain seq x y z
N MET A 1 -36.22 51.38 -14.46
CA MET A 1 -35.25 51.89 -13.47
C MET A 1 -34.97 50.92 -12.33
N LYS A 2 -35.99 50.27 -11.80
CA LYS A 2 -35.79 49.33 -10.70
C LYS A 2 -35.02 48.06 -11.09
N ILE A 3 -35.04 47.67 -12.37
CA ILE A 3 -34.34 46.48 -12.89
C ILE A 3 -32.83 46.66 -12.89
N ASN A 4 -32.33 47.85 -13.13
CA ASN A 4 -30.89 48.16 -13.14
C ASN A 4 -30.26 48.12 -11.73
N GLN A 5 -31.03 48.40 -10.70
CA GLN A 5 -30.56 48.33 -9.32
C GLN A 5 -30.47 46.91 -8.82
N ILE A 6 -31.35 46.02 -9.29
CA ILE A 6 -31.32 44.61 -8.95
C ILE A 6 -30.12 43.92 -9.59
N LYS A 7 -29.77 44.25 -10.81
CA LYS A 7 -28.59 43.70 -11.48
C LYS A 7 -27.28 44.10 -10.80
N ASN A 8 -27.21 45.30 -10.26
CA ASN A 8 -26.02 45.76 -9.56
C ASN A 8 -25.84 45.12 -8.17
N VAL A 9 -26.92 44.66 -7.57
CA VAL A 9 -26.85 43.99 -6.28
C VAL A 9 -26.58 42.49 -6.43
N VAL A 10 -27.11 41.85 -7.48
CA VAL A 10 -26.95 40.42 -7.72
C VAL A 10 -25.55 40.08 -8.20
N LEU A 11 -24.95 40.95 -9.03
CA LEU A 11 -23.61 40.72 -9.60
C LEU A 11 -22.50 40.67 -8.53
N PRO A 12 -22.38 41.62 -7.59
CA PRO A 12 -21.39 41.52 -6.53
C PRO A 12 -21.65 40.36 -5.55
N LEU A 13 -22.90 40.00 -5.35
CA LEU A 13 -23.24 38.85 -4.50
C LEU A 13 -22.78 37.53 -5.10
N LEU A 14 -22.90 37.36 -6.42
CA LEU A 14 -22.42 36.19 -7.16
C LEU A 14 -20.89 36.10 -7.14
N LEU A 15 -20.20 37.22 -7.28
CA LEU A 15 -18.74 37.29 -7.20
C LEU A 15 -18.24 36.94 -5.79
N LEU A 16 -18.92 37.40 -4.77
CA LEU A 16 -18.57 37.09 -3.38
C LEU A 16 -18.73 35.59 -3.09
N PHE A 17 -19.76 34.96 -3.62
CA PHE A 17 -20.01 33.53 -3.45
C PHE A 17 -18.92 32.68 -4.12
N CYS A 18 -18.45 33.07 -5.31
CA CYS A 18 -17.34 32.38 -5.99
C CYS A 18 -16.02 32.50 -5.23
N LEU A 19 -15.74 33.62 -4.58
CA LEU A 19 -14.52 33.79 -3.79
C LEU A 19 -14.52 32.96 -2.51
N ILE A 20 -15.68 32.77 -1.87
CA ILE A 20 -15.81 31.94 -0.67
C ILE A 20 -15.66 30.44 -1.02
N GLY A 21 -16.20 30.01 -2.15
CA GLY A 21 -16.08 28.63 -2.61
C GLY A 21 -14.65 28.21 -2.98
N CYS A 22 -13.81 29.14 -3.40
CA CYS A 22 -12.42 28.86 -3.75
C CYS A 22 -11.46 28.82 -2.56
N SER A 23 -11.84 29.34 -1.40
CA SER A 23 -10.94 29.44 -0.25
C SER A 23 -11.08 28.29 0.76
N GLU A 24 -12.08 27.45 0.65
CA GLU A 24 -12.39 26.41 1.64
C GLU A 24 -11.98 24.99 1.24
N ASP A 25 -11.59 24.75 -0.01
CA ASP A 25 -11.23 23.43 -0.50
C ASP A 25 -9.74 23.10 -0.31
N LYS A 26 -9.27 23.16 0.93
CA LYS A 26 -7.98 22.54 1.28
C LYS A 26 -8.24 21.18 1.89
N GLU A 27 -8.38 20.18 1.03
CA GLU A 27 -8.33 18.81 1.49
C GLU A 27 -6.97 18.51 2.11
N PRO A 28 -6.92 17.75 3.21
CA PRO A 28 -5.65 17.33 3.78
C PRO A 28 -4.88 16.54 2.73
N GLN A 29 -3.72 17.05 2.32
CA GLN A 29 -2.88 16.38 1.34
C GLN A 29 -2.31 15.11 1.95
N THR A 30 -2.66 13.99 1.36
CA THR A 30 -2.09 12.69 1.71
C THR A 30 -0.87 12.45 0.84
N TYR A 31 0.28 12.35 1.47
CA TYR A 31 1.51 12.01 0.78
C TYR A 31 1.76 10.50 0.91
N PRO A 32 1.98 9.79 -0.21
CA PRO A 32 2.23 8.36 -0.13
C PRO A 32 3.55 8.08 0.57
N PRO A 33 3.60 7.02 1.41
CA PRO A 33 4.85 6.59 2.01
C PRO A 33 5.78 5.96 0.97
N THR A 34 7.06 5.90 1.28
CA THR A 34 8.01 5.12 0.51
C THR A 34 7.94 3.66 0.96
N LEU A 35 7.73 2.76 0.01
CA LEU A 35 7.58 1.33 0.27
C LEU A 35 8.72 0.55 -0.38
N VAL A 36 9.30 -0.36 0.40
CA VAL A 36 10.32 -1.28 -0.09
C VAL A 36 9.87 -2.70 0.23
N THR A 37 9.65 -3.51 -0.80
CA THR A 37 9.37 -4.93 -0.62
C THR A 37 10.69 -5.66 -0.44
N ASN A 38 10.88 -6.36 0.67
CA ASN A 38 12.09 -7.14 0.93
C ASN A 38 11.93 -8.57 0.40
N SER A 39 13.03 -9.28 0.25
CA SER A 39 13.00 -10.70 -0.12
C SER A 39 12.29 -11.54 0.94
N ALA A 40 11.57 -12.58 0.51
CA ALA A 40 10.93 -13.51 1.43
C ALA A 40 11.99 -14.24 2.27
N ALA A 41 11.68 -14.44 3.54
CA ALA A 41 12.56 -15.13 4.48
C ALA A 41 11.87 -16.39 5.03
N GLU A 42 12.60 -17.18 5.79
CA GLU A 42 12.08 -18.39 6.44
C GLU A 42 11.29 -19.28 5.47
N LEU A 43 11.84 -19.45 4.26
CA LEU A 43 11.20 -20.24 3.23
C LEU A 43 11.24 -21.72 3.62
N THR A 44 10.06 -22.32 3.61
CA THR A 44 9.88 -23.75 3.74
C THR A 44 9.15 -24.29 2.51
N ARG A 45 8.73 -25.54 2.57
CA ARG A 45 7.90 -26.12 1.50
C ARG A 45 6.46 -25.59 1.54
N PHE A 46 6.00 -25.13 2.70
CA PHE A 46 4.61 -24.77 2.92
C PHE A 46 4.39 -23.38 3.46
N GLU A 47 5.46 -22.68 3.84
CA GLU A 47 5.37 -21.38 4.49
C GLU A 47 6.44 -20.43 3.96
N ALA A 48 6.15 -19.14 4.06
CA ALA A 48 7.09 -18.07 3.76
C ALA A 48 6.80 -16.88 4.67
N LEU A 49 7.85 -16.19 5.09
CA LEU A 49 7.74 -14.92 5.80
C LEU A 49 7.92 -13.78 4.80
N LEU A 50 6.84 -13.06 4.54
CA LEU A 50 6.88 -11.84 3.72
C LEU A 50 7.35 -10.67 4.58
N SER A 51 8.14 -9.80 4.02
CA SER A 51 8.57 -8.59 4.71
C SER A 51 8.70 -7.39 3.78
N GLY A 52 8.61 -6.22 4.37
CA GLY A 52 8.78 -4.97 3.67
C GLY A 52 8.98 -3.83 4.65
N SER A 53 9.40 -2.70 4.14
CA SER A 53 9.66 -1.50 4.93
C SER A 53 8.79 -0.36 4.45
N VAL A 54 8.28 0.42 5.39
CA VAL A 54 7.46 1.60 5.15
C VAL A 54 8.12 2.80 5.79
N VAL A 55 8.46 3.79 4.97
CA VAL A 55 8.95 5.08 5.47
C VAL A 55 7.83 6.09 5.24
N PRO A 56 7.16 6.56 6.31
CA PRO A 56 6.10 7.54 6.17
C PRO A 56 6.66 8.86 5.67
N HIS A 57 5.87 9.57 4.87
CA HIS A 57 6.25 10.91 4.46
C HIS A 57 6.17 11.86 5.65
N ALA A 58 7.16 12.75 5.81
CA ALA A 58 7.26 13.65 6.96
C ALA A 58 6.04 14.56 7.13
N ASN A 59 5.34 14.87 6.04
CA ASN A 59 4.16 15.74 6.05
C ASN A 59 2.84 14.96 6.02
N SER A 60 2.87 13.64 6.16
CA SER A 60 1.66 12.84 6.15
C SER A 60 0.97 12.87 7.50
N VAL A 61 -0.26 13.33 7.52
CA VAL A 61 -1.09 13.41 8.72
C VAL A 61 -1.92 12.14 8.92
N VAL A 62 -2.05 11.35 7.88
CA VAL A 62 -2.90 10.17 7.87
C VAL A 62 -2.06 8.91 8.05
N LYS A 63 -2.43 8.11 9.03
CA LYS A 63 -1.80 6.81 9.25
C LYS A 63 -2.21 5.86 8.13
N ALA A 64 -1.21 5.28 7.47
CA ALA A 64 -1.45 4.31 6.41
C ALA A 64 -1.74 2.92 6.99
N GLU A 65 -2.66 2.21 6.36
CA GLU A 65 -2.89 0.79 6.60
C GLU A 65 -1.94 -0.02 5.73
N VAL A 66 -1.09 -0.85 6.34
CA VAL A 66 -0.07 -1.62 5.64
C VAL A 66 -0.55 -3.06 5.44
N PHE A 67 -0.39 -3.57 4.25
CA PHE A 67 -0.78 -4.93 3.87
C PHE A 67 0.13 -5.46 2.77
N PHE A 68 0.08 -6.77 2.54
CA PHE A 68 0.75 -7.41 1.42
C PHE A 68 -0.27 -7.88 0.40
N LEU A 69 0.02 -7.64 -0.88
CA LEU A 69 -0.63 -8.35 -1.97
C LEU A 69 0.20 -9.59 -2.30
N PHE A 70 -0.44 -10.74 -2.35
CA PHE A 70 0.21 -12.03 -2.56
C PHE A 70 -0.54 -12.84 -3.60
N ALA A 71 0.20 -13.44 -4.53
CA ALA A 71 -0.37 -14.26 -5.58
C ALA A 71 0.54 -15.42 -5.94
N LYS A 72 -0.07 -16.49 -6.45
CA LYS A 72 0.66 -17.60 -7.05
C LYS A 72 1.08 -17.23 -8.47
N GLY A 73 2.32 -17.56 -8.82
CA GLY A 73 2.88 -17.23 -10.12
C GLY A 73 3.77 -16.00 -10.07
N ASN A 74 3.85 -15.30 -11.18
CA ASN A 74 4.78 -14.18 -11.35
C ASN A 74 4.12 -12.81 -11.49
N THR A 75 2.80 -12.75 -11.34
CA THR A 75 2.03 -11.50 -11.43
C THR A 75 1.06 -11.41 -10.26
N LEU A 76 0.73 -10.18 -9.87
CA LEU A 76 -0.25 -9.90 -8.81
C LEU A 76 -1.70 -9.83 -9.32
N VAL A 77 -1.98 -10.44 -10.47
CA VAL A 77 -3.35 -10.58 -10.95
C VAL A 77 -4.10 -11.51 -9.99
N ASP A 78 -5.29 -11.07 -9.57
CA ASP A 78 -6.11 -11.76 -8.57
C ASP A 78 -5.40 -12.00 -7.23
N ALA A 79 -4.50 -11.10 -6.84
CA ALA A 79 -3.77 -11.19 -5.58
C ALA A 79 -4.71 -11.07 -4.38
N GLU A 80 -4.41 -11.82 -3.35
CA GLU A 80 -5.09 -11.73 -2.05
C GLU A 80 -4.38 -10.70 -1.15
N GLU A 81 -5.15 -10.04 -0.30
CA GLU A 81 -4.63 -9.08 0.68
C GLU A 81 -4.39 -9.78 2.02
N PHE A 82 -3.19 -9.58 2.55
CA PHE A 82 -2.81 -10.07 3.88
C PHE A 82 -2.38 -8.91 4.75
N THR A 83 -2.98 -8.77 5.92
CA THR A 83 -2.63 -7.70 6.86
C THR A 83 -1.19 -7.83 7.30
N ALA A 84 -0.44 -6.73 7.19
CA ALA A 84 0.94 -6.68 7.66
C ALA A 84 0.99 -6.35 9.15
N THR A 85 1.89 -7.02 9.86
CA THR A 85 2.13 -6.78 11.28
C THR A 85 3.45 -6.03 11.45
N PRO A 86 3.49 -4.97 12.28
CA PRO A 86 4.77 -4.31 12.57
C PRO A 86 5.76 -5.27 13.22
N ASP A 87 6.98 -5.26 12.75
CA ASP A 87 8.06 -6.01 13.38
C ASP A 87 8.59 -5.21 14.57
N ASN A 88 8.50 -5.80 15.77
CA ASN A 88 8.93 -5.12 16.99
C ASN A 88 10.44 -4.98 17.11
N THR A 89 11.21 -5.63 16.25
CA THR A 89 12.67 -5.58 16.29
C THR A 89 13.26 -4.49 15.39
N THR A 90 12.53 -4.07 14.36
CA THR A 90 13.01 -3.10 13.39
C THR A 90 11.92 -2.09 13.08
N GLU A 91 12.16 -0.84 13.42
CA GLU A 91 11.21 0.23 13.14
C GLU A 91 10.94 0.36 11.62
N GLY A 92 9.68 0.53 11.27
CA GLY A 92 9.25 0.67 9.89
C GLY A 92 9.19 -0.63 9.10
N ARG A 93 9.59 -1.74 9.69
CA ARG A 93 9.48 -3.05 9.06
C ARG A 93 8.15 -3.69 9.39
N TYR A 94 7.56 -4.32 8.37
CA TYR A 94 6.30 -5.06 8.48
C TYR A 94 6.51 -6.46 7.96
N VAL A 95 5.84 -7.42 8.58
CA VAL A 95 5.95 -8.84 8.25
C VAL A 95 4.58 -9.50 8.17
N CYS A 96 4.52 -10.62 7.44
CA CYS A 96 3.37 -11.49 7.40
C CYS A 96 3.82 -12.91 7.07
N THR A 97 3.40 -13.87 7.87
CA THR A 97 3.65 -15.29 7.57
C THR A 97 2.51 -15.84 6.73
N ILE A 98 2.85 -16.45 5.61
CA ILE A 98 1.90 -17.13 4.73
C ILE A 98 2.14 -18.62 4.84
N ASP A 99 1.09 -19.37 5.13
CA ASP A 99 1.10 -20.82 5.22
C ASP A 99 0.24 -21.45 4.11
N GLY A 100 0.19 -22.76 4.08
CA GLY A 100 -0.61 -23.49 3.10
C GLY A 100 -0.11 -23.42 1.68
N LEU A 101 1.16 -23.10 1.48
CA LEU A 101 1.79 -23.03 0.17
C LEU A 101 2.07 -24.44 -0.39
N THR A 102 2.20 -24.51 -1.71
CA THR A 102 2.54 -25.74 -2.40
C THR A 102 4.05 -25.82 -2.64
N PRO A 103 4.71 -26.94 -2.32
CA PRO A 103 6.15 -27.09 -2.55
C PRO A 103 6.55 -26.88 -4.00
N GLY A 104 7.71 -26.26 -4.22
CA GLY A 104 8.29 -26.06 -5.54
C GLY A 104 7.51 -25.15 -6.47
N ASN A 105 6.68 -24.27 -5.93
CA ASN A 105 5.90 -23.33 -6.73
C ASN A 105 6.40 -21.89 -6.58
N GLU A 106 6.24 -21.14 -7.66
CA GLU A 106 6.57 -19.72 -7.69
C GLU A 106 5.40 -18.88 -7.16
N TYR A 107 5.72 -17.91 -6.34
CA TYR A 107 4.80 -16.93 -5.79
C TYR A 107 5.40 -15.53 -5.91
N CYS A 108 4.56 -14.52 -5.84
CA CYS A 108 5.02 -13.14 -5.81
C CYS A 108 4.19 -12.32 -4.81
N TYR A 109 4.78 -11.24 -4.34
CA TYR A 109 4.12 -10.35 -3.40
C TYR A 109 4.69 -8.94 -3.48
N SER A 110 3.93 -7.99 -2.95
CA SER A 110 4.34 -6.60 -2.82
C SER A 110 3.78 -6.03 -1.54
N ILE A 111 4.58 -5.22 -0.84
CA ILE A 111 4.07 -4.44 0.28
C ILE A 111 3.26 -3.26 -0.25
N CYS A 112 2.13 -2.99 0.37
CA CYS A 112 1.23 -1.91 -0.02
C CYS A 112 0.82 -1.11 1.21
N ALA A 113 0.46 0.15 0.98
CA ALA A 113 -0.08 1.02 2.02
C ALA A 113 -1.30 1.76 1.49
N ARG A 114 -2.39 1.69 2.24
CA ARG A 114 -3.64 2.40 1.94
C ARG A 114 -3.74 3.62 2.82
N SER A 115 -3.93 4.79 2.22
CA SER A 115 -4.01 6.05 2.93
C SER A 115 -4.97 6.99 2.19
N GLY A 116 -6.03 7.43 2.87
CA GLY A 116 -6.96 8.40 2.30
C GLY A 116 -7.59 8.01 0.97
N GLY A 117 -7.89 6.72 0.74
CA GLY A 117 -8.48 6.24 -0.51
C GLY A 117 -7.46 5.95 -1.61
N SER A 118 -6.19 6.27 -1.41
CA SER A 118 -5.10 5.95 -2.34
C SER A 118 -4.31 4.74 -1.86
N ILE A 119 -3.83 3.93 -2.78
CA ILE A 119 -2.98 2.77 -2.50
C ILE A 119 -1.61 3.00 -3.12
N ALA A 120 -0.58 3.01 -2.28
CA ALA A 120 0.80 2.95 -2.73
C ALA A 120 1.25 1.49 -2.76
N LYS A 121 2.06 1.13 -3.74
CA LYS A 121 2.55 -0.23 -3.94
C LYS A 121 4.07 -0.22 -4.09
N GLY A 122 4.75 -1.12 -3.38
CA GLY A 122 6.16 -1.36 -3.54
C GLY A 122 6.47 -2.26 -4.73
N GLU A 123 7.72 -2.61 -4.91
CA GLU A 123 8.14 -3.53 -5.98
C GLU A 123 7.55 -4.93 -5.77
N VAL A 124 7.35 -5.65 -6.85
CA VAL A 124 6.92 -7.04 -6.82
C VAL A 124 8.14 -7.93 -6.68
N ILE A 125 8.18 -8.72 -5.61
CA ILE A 125 9.24 -9.68 -5.35
C ILE A 125 8.70 -11.08 -5.60
N LYS A 126 9.48 -11.89 -6.23
CA LYS A 126 9.17 -13.30 -6.53
C LYS A 126 9.99 -14.23 -5.65
N PHE A 127 9.40 -15.34 -5.28
CA PHE A 127 10.09 -16.40 -4.59
C PHE A 127 9.51 -17.76 -4.98
N GLU A 128 10.26 -18.81 -4.70
CA GLU A 128 9.83 -20.18 -4.90
C GLU A 128 9.93 -20.95 -3.58
N THR A 129 8.89 -21.69 -3.25
CA THR A 129 8.90 -22.56 -2.08
C THR A 129 9.88 -23.72 -2.29
N LEU A 130 10.42 -24.25 -1.19
CA LEU A 130 11.31 -25.38 -1.26
C LEU A 130 10.58 -26.60 -1.82
N SER A 131 11.24 -27.32 -2.70
CA SER A 131 10.71 -28.60 -3.21
C SER A 131 11.18 -29.77 -2.34
N SER A 132 10.50 -30.89 -2.45
CA SER A 132 10.90 -32.10 -1.71
C SER A 132 12.29 -32.59 -2.09
N THR A 133 12.76 -32.25 -3.29
CA THR A 133 14.10 -32.61 -3.77
C THR A 133 15.24 -31.82 -3.13
N CYS A 134 14.97 -30.63 -2.60
CA CYS A 134 15.99 -29.82 -1.92
C CYS A 134 16.49 -30.47 -0.63
N LEU A 135 15.71 -31.33 0.00
CA LEU A 135 16.10 -32.03 1.22
C LEU A 135 17.16 -33.13 0.97
N LEU A 136 17.26 -33.63 -0.25
CA LEU A 136 18.21 -34.67 -0.60
C LEU A 136 19.63 -34.12 -0.77
N TYR A 137 19.79 -32.84 -0.98
CA TYR A 137 21.09 -32.20 -1.15
C TYR A 137 21.83 -31.87 0.14
N THR A 138 21.16 -31.95 1.25
CA THR A 138 21.78 -31.68 2.55
C THR A 138 22.49 -32.86 3.16
N SER A 139 22.48 -34.01 2.51
CA SER A 139 23.23 -35.19 2.92
C SER A 139 24.30 -35.53 1.87
N PRO A 140 25.46 -34.95 1.93
CA PRO A 140 26.61 -35.39 1.14
C PRO A 140 27.20 -36.67 1.71
#